data_a92bac454a25d74cd7c0f2fbfbce1b03
#
_entry.id   a92bac454a25d74cd7c0f2fbfbce1b03
#
_cell.length_a   1.000
_cell.length_b   1.000
_cell.length_c   1.000
_cell.angle_alpha   90.00
_cell.angle_beta   90.00
_cell.angle_gamma   90.00
#
_symmetry.space_group_name_H-M   'P 1'
#
loop_
_entity.id
_entity.type
_entity.pdbx_description
1 polymer ?
#
loop_
_entity_poly.entity_id
_entity_poly.type
_entity_poly.pdbx_seq_one_letter_code
_entity_poly.pdbx_strand_id
1 'polypeptide(L)'
;FALTYSTLASIIKYPYASIYSGKKGKFGFFQSEEGSYLQIAQELGIGHSPEAPDKFLRYPLVYLVEAADDICYQIMDIEDACKLHILTTEEAIQLLLGFFEGERLEHIRKVMHMVDDTNEQIAYLRSCIIGLLVDECSRVFLENEESILNGTYSTPLISNICDQAKQAYANCSATAYKKIYKAKEV
;
A
#
# COMPACT_ATOMS: atom_id res chain seq x y z
N PHE A 1 -6.84 -22.87 13.98
CA PHE A 1 -6.55 -21.46 14.16
C PHE A 1 -7.88 -20.72 14.26
N ALA A 2 -8.07 -19.94 15.32
CA ALA A 2 -9.20 -19.02 15.45
C ALA A 2 -8.70 -17.60 15.17
N LEU A 3 -9.22 -16.96 14.12
CA LEU A 3 -8.97 -15.55 13.84
C LEU A 3 -10.03 -14.71 14.57
N THR A 4 -9.63 -13.52 15.04
CA THR A 4 -10.57 -12.58 15.62
C THR A 4 -11.40 -11.89 14.53
N TYR A 5 -12.59 -11.41 14.87
CA TYR A 5 -13.40 -10.61 13.94
C TYR A 5 -12.67 -9.36 13.45
N SER A 6 -11.90 -8.71 14.32
CA SER A 6 -11.05 -7.58 13.95
C SER A 6 -10.05 -7.96 12.86
N THR A 7 -9.36 -9.10 13.00
CA THR A 7 -8.42 -9.58 11.97
C THR A 7 -9.14 -9.84 10.63
N LEU A 8 -10.30 -10.50 10.67
CA LEU A 8 -11.08 -10.79 9.46
C LEU A 8 -11.58 -9.50 8.80
N ALA A 9 -12.10 -8.55 9.58
CA ALA A 9 -12.56 -7.27 9.05
C ALA A 9 -11.41 -6.44 8.43
N SER A 10 -10.19 -6.53 8.99
CA SER A 10 -9.03 -5.75 8.54
C SER A 10 -8.54 -6.12 7.14
N ILE A 11 -8.78 -7.35 6.68
CA ILE A 11 -8.37 -7.80 5.35
C ILE A 11 -9.42 -7.55 4.25
N ILE A 12 -10.61 -7.08 4.64
CA ILE A 12 -11.72 -6.87 3.71
C ILE A 12 -11.74 -5.42 3.20
N LYS A 13 -10.95 -5.16 2.18
CA LYS A 13 -10.80 -3.83 1.53
C LYS A 13 -12.10 -3.31 0.92
N TYR A 14 -12.95 -4.21 0.40
CA TYR A 14 -14.21 -3.91 -0.28
C TYR A 14 -15.38 -4.56 0.48
N PRO A 15 -15.93 -3.93 1.53
CA PRO A 15 -16.86 -4.57 2.46
C PRO A 15 -18.28 -4.69 1.86
N TYR A 16 -18.42 -5.46 0.79
CA TYR A 16 -19.67 -5.80 0.12
C TYR A 16 -19.56 -7.12 -0.62
N ALA A 17 -20.71 -7.78 -0.80
CA ALA A 17 -20.80 -9.06 -1.48
C ALA A 17 -20.52 -8.97 -2.99
N SER A 18 -20.11 -10.06 -3.59
CA SER A 18 -19.75 -10.16 -5.02
C SER A 18 -20.84 -9.69 -5.98
N ILE A 19 -22.11 -9.80 -5.61
CA ILE A 19 -23.24 -9.30 -6.40
C ILE A 19 -23.22 -7.76 -6.58
N TYR A 20 -22.58 -7.03 -5.66
CA TYR A 20 -22.47 -5.58 -5.69
C TYR A 20 -21.13 -5.09 -6.25
N SER A 21 -20.34 -5.96 -6.86
CA SER A 21 -18.97 -5.65 -7.36
C SER A 21 -18.92 -4.64 -8.52
N GLY A 22 -20.02 -4.48 -9.25
CA GLY A 22 -20.12 -3.58 -10.39
C GLY A 22 -19.12 -3.91 -11.51
N LYS A 23 -18.83 -2.93 -12.37
CA LYS A 23 -17.94 -3.12 -13.55
C LYS A 23 -16.47 -3.43 -13.19
N LYS A 24 -16.02 -3.07 -12.00
CA LYS A 24 -14.63 -3.30 -11.56
C LYS A 24 -14.38 -4.72 -11.04
N GLY A 25 -15.44 -5.52 -10.81
CA GLY A 25 -15.34 -6.90 -10.34
C GLY A 25 -14.70 -7.06 -8.94
N LYS A 26 -14.54 -5.96 -8.17
CA LYS A 26 -13.93 -6.01 -6.84
C LYS A 26 -15.01 -6.15 -5.78
N PHE A 27 -14.77 -7.04 -4.82
CA PHE A 27 -15.66 -7.33 -3.68
C PHE A 27 -14.83 -7.90 -2.52
N GLY A 28 -15.39 -7.95 -1.31
CA GLY A 28 -14.70 -8.45 -0.12
C GLY A 28 -15.06 -9.87 0.27
N PHE A 29 -16.26 -10.34 -0.11
CA PHE A 29 -16.74 -11.68 0.21
C PHE A 29 -17.75 -12.18 -0.84
N PHE A 30 -17.87 -13.49 -0.95
CA PHE A 30 -18.89 -14.09 -1.82
C PHE A 30 -20.29 -13.95 -1.20
N GLN A 31 -21.32 -14.03 -2.04
CA GLN A 31 -22.70 -13.95 -1.56
C GLN A 31 -23.03 -15.03 -0.51
N SER A 32 -22.43 -16.21 -0.63
CA SER A 32 -22.58 -17.30 0.35
C SER A 32 -21.97 -17.00 1.72
N GLU A 33 -21.08 -16.01 1.82
CA GLU A 33 -20.36 -15.62 3.04
C GLU A 33 -20.98 -14.36 3.70
N GLU A 34 -22.02 -13.79 3.09
CA GLU A 34 -22.67 -12.57 3.57
C GLU A 34 -23.13 -12.68 5.02
N GLY A 35 -23.72 -13.84 5.38
CA GLY A 35 -24.15 -14.09 6.77
C GLY A 35 -22.98 -14.05 7.78
N SER A 36 -21.81 -14.57 7.39
CA SER A 36 -20.61 -14.52 8.23
C SER A 36 -20.08 -13.09 8.37
N TYR A 37 -20.09 -12.31 7.27
CA TYR A 37 -19.66 -10.91 7.35
C TYR A 37 -20.64 -10.04 8.14
N LEU A 38 -21.94 -10.27 8.02
CA LEU A 38 -22.97 -9.61 8.83
C LEU A 38 -22.71 -9.81 10.33
N GLN A 39 -22.36 -11.03 10.75
CA GLN A 39 -22.00 -11.30 12.15
C GLN A 39 -20.75 -10.50 12.57
N ILE A 40 -19.70 -10.46 11.74
CA ILE A 40 -18.49 -9.68 11.98
C ILE A 40 -18.84 -8.18 12.12
N ALA A 41 -19.62 -7.64 11.19
CA ALA A 41 -20.03 -6.25 11.18
C ALA A 41 -20.84 -5.89 12.43
N GLN A 42 -21.75 -6.74 12.84
CA GLN A 42 -22.57 -6.55 14.05
C GLN A 42 -21.71 -6.52 15.32
N GLU A 43 -20.79 -7.48 15.48
CA GLU A 43 -19.91 -7.58 16.66
C GLU A 43 -18.92 -6.40 16.77
N LEU A 44 -18.50 -5.86 15.62
CA LEU A 44 -17.56 -4.73 15.55
C LEU A 44 -18.24 -3.35 15.41
N GLY A 45 -19.58 -3.30 15.33
CA GLY A 45 -20.30 -2.06 15.14
C GLY A 45 -20.09 -1.40 13.77
N ILE A 46 -19.76 -2.18 12.73
CA ILE A 46 -19.53 -1.66 11.38
C ILE A 46 -20.89 -1.35 10.73
N GLY A 47 -21.18 -0.07 10.52
CA GLY A 47 -22.41 0.40 9.87
C GLY A 47 -22.40 0.26 8.36
N HIS A 48 -23.56 0.47 7.74
CA HIS A 48 -23.69 0.59 6.30
C HIS A 48 -23.25 1.97 5.79
N SER A 49 -22.77 2.01 4.54
CA SER A 49 -22.45 3.27 3.89
C SER A 49 -23.75 4.08 3.64
N PRO A 50 -23.79 5.36 4.04
CA PRO A 50 -24.95 6.22 3.76
C PRO A 50 -25.23 6.39 2.26
N GLU A 51 -24.19 6.33 1.42
CA GLU A 51 -24.29 6.52 -0.02
C GLU A 51 -24.65 5.22 -0.77
N ALA A 52 -24.42 4.07 -0.14
CA ALA A 52 -24.66 2.76 -0.73
C ALA A 52 -25.09 1.74 0.34
N PRO A 53 -26.41 1.64 0.62
CA PRO A 53 -26.94 0.79 1.70
C PRO A 53 -26.55 -0.70 1.60
N ASP A 54 -26.25 -1.18 0.41
CA ASP A 54 -25.79 -2.55 0.17
C ASP A 54 -24.29 -2.77 0.50
N LYS A 55 -23.59 -1.71 0.94
CA LYS A 55 -22.18 -1.75 1.29
C LYS A 55 -21.99 -1.31 2.74
N PHE A 56 -21.05 -1.96 3.39
CA PHE A 56 -20.61 -1.55 4.72
C PHE A 56 -19.54 -0.47 4.65
N LEU A 57 -19.35 0.25 5.75
CA LEU A 57 -18.19 1.11 5.97
C LEU A 57 -16.91 0.24 6.05
N ARG A 58 -15.79 0.82 5.70
CA ARG A 58 -14.50 0.13 5.85
C ARG A 58 -14.12 0.08 7.34
N TYR A 59 -13.70 -1.09 7.80
CA TYR A 59 -13.16 -1.23 9.15
C TYR A 59 -11.86 -0.41 9.26
N PRO A 60 -11.62 0.33 10.36
CA PRO A 60 -10.48 1.25 10.46
C PRO A 60 -9.11 0.65 10.14
N LEU A 61 -8.83 -0.58 10.60
CA LEU A 61 -7.54 -1.23 10.35
C LEU A 61 -7.33 -1.67 8.88
N VAL A 62 -8.36 -1.66 8.06
CA VAL A 62 -8.22 -1.92 6.60
C VAL A 62 -7.25 -0.94 5.95
N TYR A 63 -7.25 0.32 6.38
CA TYR A 63 -6.35 1.34 5.84
C TYR A 63 -4.88 1.04 6.11
N LEU A 64 -4.57 0.45 7.27
CA LEU A 64 -3.20 0.04 7.61
C LEU A 64 -2.77 -1.20 6.80
N VAL A 65 -3.66 -2.17 6.61
CA VAL A 65 -3.38 -3.35 5.78
C VAL A 65 -3.21 -2.96 4.32
N GLU A 66 -4.06 -2.06 3.81
CA GLU A 66 -3.93 -1.50 2.46
C GLU A 66 -2.59 -0.75 2.29
N ALA A 67 -2.21 0.09 3.26
CA ALA A 67 -0.94 0.80 3.20
C ALA A 67 0.27 -0.15 3.24
N ALA A 68 0.23 -1.20 4.05
CA ALA A 68 1.29 -2.21 4.08
C ALA A 68 1.45 -2.94 2.74
N ASP A 69 0.34 -3.29 2.08
CA ASP A 69 0.32 -3.88 0.75
C ASP A 69 0.90 -2.91 -0.29
N ASP A 70 0.41 -1.68 -0.35
CA ASP A 70 0.86 -0.65 -1.27
C ASP A 70 2.36 -0.34 -1.12
N ILE A 71 2.88 -0.23 0.12
CA ILE A 71 4.29 0.04 0.42
C ILE A 71 5.17 -1.11 -0.06
N CYS A 72 4.84 -2.34 0.34
CA CYS A 72 5.67 -3.50 0.05
C CYS A 72 5.67 -3.81 -1.45
N TYR A 73 4.50 -3.88 -2.06
CA TYR A 73 4.34 -4.26 -3.46
C TYR A 73 5.16 -3.36 -4.39
N GLN A 74 4.99 -2.04 -4.29
CA GLN A 74 5.63 -1.09 -5.20
C GLN A 74 7.16 -1.10 -5.11
N ILE A 75 7.72 -1.19 -3.91
CA ILE A 75 9.17 -1.12 -3.72
C ILE A 75 9.83 -2.45 -4.07
N MET A 76 9.19 -3.57 -3.75
CA MET A 76 9.70 -4.90 -4.11
C MET A 76 9.68 -5.12 -5.62
N ASP A 77 8.70 -4.59 -6.35
CA ASP A 77 8.66 -4.68 -7.81
C ASP A 77 9.89 -4.02 -8.47
N ILE A 78 10.35 -2.89 -7.95
CA ILE A 78 11.57 -2.23 -8.47
C ILE A 78 12.82 -3.07 -8.17
N GLU A 79 12.92 -3.64 -6.95
CA GLU A 79 14.02 -4.53 -6.59
C GLU A 79 14.03 -5.79 -7.48
N ASP A 80 12.88 -6.42 -7.65
CA ASP A 80 12.77 -7.64 -8.46
C ASP A 80 13.01 -7.36 -9.95
N ALA A 81 12.55 -6.23 -10.47
CA ALA A 81 12.87 -5.82 -11.83
C ALA A 81 14.37 -5.60 -12.05
N CYS A 82 15.10 -5.13 -11.04
CA CYS A 82 16.56 -5.03 -11.08
C CYS A 82 17.21 -6.42 -11.08
N LYS A 83 16.79 -7.33 -10.19
CA LYS A 83 17.29 -8.71 -10.13
C LYS A 83 17.03 -9.49 -11.41
N LEU A 84 15.92 -9.22 -12.07
CA LEU A 84 15.55 -9.84 -13.36
C LEU A 84 16.16 -9.13 -14.58
N HIS A 85 17.00 -8.12 -14.37
CA HIS A 85 17.64 -7.30 -15.43
C HIS A 85 16.63 -6.59 -16.35
N ILE A 86 15.41 -6.35 -15.89
CA ILE A 86 14.40 -5.52 -16.57
C ILE A 86 14.75 -4.03 -16.39
N LEU A 87 15.25 -3.67 -15.22
CA LEU A 87 15.88 -2.39 -14.92
C LEU A 87 17.38 -2.56 -14.75
N THR A 88 18.16 -1.57 -15.19
CA THR A 88 19.56 -1.52 -14.81
C THR A 88 19.68 -1.18 -13.33
N THR A 89 20.82 -1.51 -12.72
CA THR A 89 21.11 -1.15 -11.34
C THR A 89 21.03 0.36 -11.10
N GLU A 90 21.57 1.15 -12.02
CA GLU A 90 21.57 2.59 -11.96
C GLU A 90 20.14 3.16 -12.01
N GLU A 91 19.29 2.62 -12.91
CA GLU A 91 17.89 3.01 -12.98
C GLU A 91 17.15 2.72 -11.68
N ALA A 92 17.32 1.52 -11.10
CA ALA A 92 16.69 1.14 -9.85
C ALA A 92 17.15 2.04 -8.69
N ILE A 93 18.47 2.25 -8.54
CA ILE A 93 19.03 3.12 -7.50
C ILE A 93 18.52 4.55 -7.65
N GLN A 94 18.46 5.12 -8.86
CA GLN A 94 17.97 6.47 -9.06
C GLN A 94 16.48 6.62 -8.71
N LEU A 95 15.65 5.65 -9.06
CA LEU A 95 14.24 5.62 -8.66
C LEU A 95 14.08 5.61 -7.14
N LEU A 96 14.84 4.73 -6.47
CA LEU A 96 14.77 4.55 -5.03
C LEU A 96 15.36 5.75 -4.26
N LEU A 97 16.44 6.37 -4.73
CA LEU A 97 16.99 7.59 -4.14
C LEU A 97 16.03 8.78 -4.25
N GLY A 98 15.12 8.77 -5.22
CA GLY A 98 14.12 9.82 -5.40
C GLY A 98 13.17 10.03 -4.21
N PHE A 99 13.10 9.08 -3.27
CA PHE A 99 12.33 9.24 -2.02
C PHE A 99 12.99 10.19 -1.00
N PHE A 100 14.25 10.56 -1.19
CA PHE A 100 15.04 11.29 -0.22
C PHE A 100 15.59 12.59 -0.80
N GLU A 101 15.74 13.59 0.06
CA GLU A 101 16.35 14.88 -0.28
C GLU A 101 17.20 15.41 0.89
N GLY A 102 17.94 16.47 0.64
CA GLY A 102 18.74 17.17 1.65
C GLY A 102 19.74 16.26 2.38
N GLU A 103 19.88 16.50 3.68
CA GLU A 103 20.84 15.78 4.54
C GLU A 103 20.59 14.27 4.60
N ARG A 104 19.31 13.83 4.51
CA ARG A 104 18.95 12.41 4.52
C ARG A 104 19.46 11.71 3.27
N LEU A 105 19.32 12.32 2.10
CA LEU A 105 19.86 11.79 0.85
C LEU A 105 21.40 11.69 0.91
N GLU A 106 22.07 12.71 1.45
CA GLU A 106 23.52 12.73 1.61
C GLU A 106 24.02 11.61 2.55
N HIS A 107 23.30 11.41 3.66
CA HIS A 107 23.61 10.33 4.60
C HIS A 107 23.47 8.96 3.93
N ILE A 108 22.36 8.73 3.22
CA ILE A 108 22.10 7.46 2.52
C ILE A 108 23.20 7.18 1.48
N ARG A 109 23.58 8.19 0.69
CA ARG A 109 24.69 8.04 -0.27
C ARG A 109 26.01 7.68 0.38
N LYS A 110 26.32 8.29 1.52
CA LYS A 110 27.55 7.94 2.28
C LYS A 110 27.53 6.49 2.74
N VAL A 111 26.41 6.01 3.27
CA VAL A 111 26.30 4.61 3.70
C VAL A 111 26.42 3.67 2.50
N MET A 112 25.76 3.96 1.39
CA MET A 112 25.86 3.17 0.16
C MET A 112 27.30 3.05 -0.37
N HIS A 113 28.09 4.13 -0.27
CA HIS A 113 29.50 4.09 -0.67
C HIS A 113 30.38 3.20 0.22
N MET A 114 29.91 2.78 1.39
CA MET A 114 30.62 1.84 2.27
C MET A 114 30.29 0.37 1.96
N VAL A 115 29.35 0.13 1.05
CA VAL A 115 28.86 -1.21 0.68
C VAL A 115 29.22 -1.46 -0.78
N ASP A 116 30.04 -2.47 -1.04
CA ASP A 116 30.48 -2.80 -2.40
C ASP A 116 29.44 -3.61 -3.18
N ASP A 117 28.65 -4.44 -2.50
CA ASP A 117 27.61 -5.26 -3.14
C ASP A 117 26.36 -4.45 -3.49
N THR A 118 26.03 -4.46 -4.76
CA THR A 118 24.89 -3.69 -5.30
C THR A 118 23.54 -4.19 -4.79
N ASN A 119 23.39 -5.50 -4.56
CA ASN A 119 22.14 -6.03 -4.02
C ASN A 119 21.96 -5.60 -2.57
N GLU A 120 23.03 -5.52 -1.80
CA GLU A 120 23.01 -4.99 -0.45
C GLU A 120 22.68 -3.49 -0.45
N GLN A 121 23.21 -2.71 -1.40
CA GLN A 121 22.83 -1.30 -1.57
C GLN A 121 21.33 -1.12 -1.84
N ILE A 122 20.75 -1.93 -2.75
CA ILE A 122 19.31 -1.89 -3.05
C ILE A 122 18.48 -2.33 -1.85
N ALA A 123 18.91 -3.39 -1.14
CA ALA A 123 18.22 -3.85 0.06
C ALA A 123 18.24 -2.79 1.19
N TYR A 124 19.34 -2.06 1.33
CA TYR A 124 19.44 -0.93 2.26
C TYR A 124 18.47 0.20 1.88
N LEU A 125 18.45 0.61 0.60
CA LEU A 125 17.52 1.62 0.10
C LEU A 125 16.07 1.21 0.34
N ARG A 126 15.70 -0.03 0.00
CA ARG A 126 14.38 -0.58 0.27
C ARG A 126 14.01 -0.43 1.74
N SER A 127 14.89 -0.81 2.65
CA SER A 127 14.64 -0.71 4.09
C SER A 127 14.40 0.73 4.53
N CYS A 128 15.20 1.68 4.04
CA CYS A 128 15.05 3.10 4.32
C CYS A 128 13.73 3.67 3.79
N ILE A 129 13.30 3.24 2.59
CA ILE A 129 12.05 3.71 1.97
C ILE A 129 10.84 3.13 2.69
N ILE A 130 10.86 1.83 3.02
CA ILE A 130 9.78 1.21 3.78
C ILE A 130 9.60 1.95 5.12
N GLY A 131 10.69 2.24 5.85
CA GLY A 131 10.63 3.02 7.08
C GLY A 131 9.99 4.41 6.85
N LEU A 132 10.43 5.15 5.82
CA LEU A 132 9.86 6.45 5.47
C LEU A 132 8.35 6.36 5.20
N LEU A 133 7.93 5.40 4.38
CA LEU A 133 6.53 5.27 3.98
C LEU A 133 5.64 4.78 5.13
N VAL A 134 6.16 3.94 6.02
CA VAL A 134 5.47 3.54 7.26
C VAL A 134 5.24 4.74 8.17
N ASP A 135 6.27 5.58 8.38
CA ASP A 135 6.15 6.79 9.18
C ASP A 135 5.13 7.76 8.59
N GLU A 136 5.18 7.98 7.27
CA GLU A 136 4.25 8.87 6.56
C GLU A 136 2.80 8.35 6.58
N CYS A 137 2.57 7.08 6.31
CA CYS A 137 1.22 6.50 6.37
C CYS A 137 0.68 6.49 7.79
N SER A 138 1.52 6.27 8.81
CA SER A 138 1.14 6.35 10.22
C SER A 138 0.73 7.78 10.59
N ARG A 139 1.48 8.79 10.15
CA ARG A 139 1.12 10.21 10.32
C ARG A 139 -0.23 10.51 9.69
N VAL A 140 -0.44 10.12 8.43
CA VAL A 140 -1.72 10.32 7.72
C VAL A 140 -2.88 9.64 8.44
N PHE A 141 -2.67 8.43 8.95
CA PHE A 141 -3.70 7.71 9.71
C PHE A 141 -4.10 8.47 10.98
N LEU A 142 -3.11 8.92 11.77
CA LEU A 142 -3.36 9.65 13.02
C LEU A 142 -4.01 11.03 12.78
N GLU A 143 -3.58 11.76 11.75
CA GLU A 143 -4.18 13.04 11.37
C GLU A 143 -5.64 12.91 10.91
N ASN A 144 -6.05 11.72 10.44
CA ASN A 144 -7.39 11.43 9.94
C ASN A 144 -8.15 10.44 10.83
N GLU A 145 -7.69 10.17 12.05
CA GLU A 145 -8.24 9.14 12.95
C GLU A 145 -9.76 9.29 13.10
N GLU A 146 -10.25 10.49 13.39
CA GLU A 146 -11.69 10.73 13.57
C GLU A 146 -12.50 10.36 12.33
N SER A 147 -12.06 10.76 11.14
CA SER A 147 -12.74 10.45 9.89
C SER A 147 -12.67 8.98 9.51
N ILE A 148 -11.58 8.32 9.86
CA ILE A 148 -11.40 6.86 9.68
C ILE A 148 -12.35 6.10 10.61
N LEU A 149 -12.42 6.47 11.89
CA LEU A 149 -13.32 5.85 12.87
C LEU A 149 -14.80 6.07 12.54
N ASN A 150 -15.13 7.25 12.02
CA ASN A 150 -16.50 7.59 11.60
C ASN A 150 -16.86 7.03 10.20
N GLY A 151 -15.93 6.39 9.50
CA GLY A 151 -16.15 5.81 8.17
C GLY A 151 -16.31 6.83 7.04
N THR A 152 -15.94 8.10 7.25
CA THR A 152 -16.02 9.18 6.25
C THR A 152 -14.73 9.33 5.43
N TYR A 153 -13.61 8.75 5.88
CA TYR A 153 -12.37 8.72 5.14
C TYR A 153 -12.45 7.73 3.97
N SER A 154 -12.03 8.11 2.76
CA SER A 154 -12.27 7.30 1.55
C SER A 154 -11.04 7.06 0.67
N THR A 155 -9.90 7.68 0.98
CA THR A 155 -8.68 7.58 0.17
C THR A 155 -7.64 6.63 0.79
N PRO A 156 -6.77 5.97 -0.01
CA PRO A 156 -5.63 5.25 0.52
C PRO A 156 -4.68 6.17 1.30
N LEU A 157 -4.06 5.68 2.39
CA LEU A 157 -3.12 6.49 3.17
C LEU A 157 -1.94 6.96 2.34
N ILE A 158 -1.43 6.10 1.46
CA ILE A 158 -0.30 6.41 0.56
C ILE A 158 -0.58 7.59 -0.38
N SER A 159 -1.84 7.94 -0.61
CA SER A 159 -2.22 9.07 -1.46
C SER A 159 -2.06 10.44 -0.79
N ASN A 160 -1.87 10.47 0.54
CA ASN A 160 -1.80 11.68 1.35
C ASN A 160 -0.47 11.84 2.11
N ILE A 161 0.56 11.08 1.72
CA ILE A 161 1.93 11.24 2.21
C ILE A 161 2.56 12.55 1.70
N CYS A 162 3.73 12.92 2.21
CA CYS A 162 4.42 14.14 1.77
C CYS A 162 4.70 14.13 0.25
N ASP A 163 4.75 15.32 -0.35
CA ASP A 163 4.85 15.49 -1.81
C ASP A 163 6.08 14.82 -2.42
N GLN A 164 7.23 14.88 -1.75
CA GLN A 164 8.46 14.24 -2.20
C GLN A 164 8.29 12.72 -2.32
N ALA A 165 7.83 12.06 -1.26
CA ALA A 165 7.62 10.62 -1.25
C ALA A 165 6.52 10.20 -2.23
N LYS A 166 5.45 11.00 -2.34
CA LYS A 166 4.34 10.78 -3.29
C LYS A 166 4.82 10.84 -4.74
N GLN A 167 5.65 11.81 -5.10
CA GLN A 167 6.20 11.93 -6.44
C GLN A 167 7.13 10.74 -6.76
N ALA A 168 8.00 10.36 -5.83
CA ALA A 168 8.89 9.23 -5.99
C ALA A 168 8.11 7.91 -6.14
N TYR A 169 7.08 7.71 -5.32
CA TYR A 169 6.17 6.57 -5.41
C TYR A 169 5.47 6.51 -6.77
N ALA A 170 4.97 7.64 -7.28
CA ALA A 170 4.35 7.72 -8.59
C ALA A 170 5.34 7.39 -9.72
N ASN A 171 6.59 7.81 -9.62
CA ASN A 171 7.64 7.49 -10.58
C ASN A 171 7.95 5.99 -10.62
N CYS A 172 8.03 5.33 -9.45
CA CYS A 172 8.18 3.88 -9.35
C CYS A 172 6.99 3.16 -10.00
N SER A 173 5.75 3.58 -9.70
CA SER A 173 4.53 3.02 -10.28
C SER A 173 4.49 3.15 -11.81
N ALA A 174 4.83 4.32 -12.33
CA ALA A 174 4.87 4.57 -13.77
C ALA A 174 5.92 3.70 -14.48
N THR A 175 7.08 3.51 -13.85
CA THR A 175 8.16 2.67 -14.37
C THR A 175 7.77 1.19 -14.34
N ALA A 176 7.23 0.70 -13.23
CA ALA A 176 6.74 -0.66 -13.08
C ALA A 176 5.64 -0.96 -14.13
N TYR A 177 4.66 -0.06 -14.27
CA TYR A 177 3.61 -0.22 -15.27
C TYR A 177 4.13 -0.32 -16.70
N LYS A 178 5.09 0.53 -17.06
CA LYS A 178 5.66 0.58 -18.42
C LYS A 178 6.60 -0.57 -18.72
N LYS A 179 7.50 -0.88 -17.80
CA LYS A 179 8.62 -1.80 -18.04
C LYS A 179 8.35 -3.24 -17.55
N ILE A 180 7.47 -3.41 -16.55
CA ILE A 180 7.16 -4.72 -15.97
C ILE A 180 5.81 -5.21 -16.51
N TYR A 181 4.70 -4.50 -16.20
CA TYR A 181 3.36 -5.01 -16.49
C TYR A 181 2.91 -4.89 -17.96
N LYS A 182 3.51 -3.96 -18.72
CA LYS A 182 3.26 -3.81 -20.17
C LYS A 182 4.45 -4.22 -21.03
N ALA A 183 5.47 -4.87 -20.48
CA ALA A 183 6.49 -5.47 -21.29
C ALA A 183 5.82 -6.46 -22.25
N LYS A 184 6.00 -6.26 -23.56
CA LYS A 184 5.61 -7.27 -24.53
C LYS A 184 6.51 -8.46 -24.25
N GLU A 185 5.92 -9.63 -24.02
CA GLU A 185 6.66 -10.89 -24.03
C GLU A 185 7.47 -10.94 -25.33
N VAL A 186 8.79 -11.10 -25.19
CA VAL A 186 9.71 -11.30 -26.30
C VAL A 186 9.71 -12.78 -26.67
#